data_3033f61ab87d620a98241b2be86923d6
#
_entry.id   3033f61ab87d620a98241b2be86923d6
#
_cell.length_a   1.000
_cell.length_b   1.000
_cell.length_c   1.000
_cell.angle_alpha   90.00
_cell.angle_beta   90.00
_cell.angle_gamma   90.00
#
_symmetry.space_group_name_H-M   'P 1'
#
loop_
_entity.id
_entity.type
_entity.pdbx_description
1 polymer ?
#
loop_
_entity_poly.entity_id
_entity_poly.type
_entity_poly.pdbx_seq_one_letter_code
_entity_poly.pdbx_strand_id
1 'polypeptide(L)' 'MGTAQGYYINVGLFAEEANARKTQARLLNEGLPAFRQELNNSKGRRIRVRVGPYATRAQADTAAEAIRAMALDAVVFKQ' A
#
# COMPACT_ATOMS: atom_id res chain seq x y z
N MET A 1 -11.42 -2.99 -6.11
CA MET A 1 -9.97 -2.76 -6.23
C MET A 1 -9.22 -3.53 -5.18
N GLY A 2 -8.05 -4.05 -5.51
CA GLY A 2 -7.27 -4.83 -4.58
C GLY A 2 -7.77 -6.25 -4.39
N THR A 3 -8.66 -6.72 -5.26
CA THR A 3 -9.16 -8.08 -5.20
C THR A 3 -8.49 -8.99 -6.22
N ALA A 4 -7.74 -8.45 -7.17
CA ALA A 4 -7.02 -9.24 -8.15
C ALA A 4 -5.92 -10.03 -7.47
N GLN A 5 -5.66 -11.23 -7.97
CA GLN A 5 -4.58 -12.07 -7.47
C GLN A 5 -3.24 -11.46 -7.85
N GLY A 6 -2.25 -11.66 -7.01
CA GLY A 6 -0.91 -11.16 -7.25
C GLY A 6 -0.19 -10.83 -5.97
N TYR A 7 0.93 -10.14 -6.13
CA TYR A 7 1.74 -9.70 -5.00
C TYR A 7 1.42 -8.24 -4.69
N TYR A 8 1.22 -7.97 -3.43
CA TYR A 8 0.88 -6.65 -2.93
C TYR A 8 1.88 -6.23 -1.87
N ILE A 9 1.91 -4.93 -1.59
CA ILE A 9 2.75 -4.37 -0.55
C ILE A 9 1.87 -3.60 0.40
N ASN A 10 1.91 -3.97 1.68
CA ASN A 10 1.27 -3.18 2.74
C ASN A 10 2.20 -2.04 3.11
N VAL A 11 1.70 -0.81 3.04
CA VAL A 11 2.50 0.37 3.34
C VAL A 11 2.11 0.96 4.69
N GLY A 12 0.84 0.98 5.02
CA GLY A 12 0.43 1.51 6.30
C GLY A 12 -1.05 1.36 6.56
N LEU A 13 -1.40 1.55 7.83
CA LEU A 13 -2.77 1.54 8.32
C LEU A 13 -2.96 2.83 9.09
N PHE A 14 -3.84 3.70 8.59
CA PHE A 14 -3.97 5.06 9.10
C PHE A 14 -5.32 5.27 9.77
N ALA A 15 -5.31 5.99 10.89
CA ALA A 15 -6.54 6.38 11.56
C ALA A 15 -7.18 7.58 10.86
N GLU A 16 -6.38 8.43 10.23
CA GLU A 16 -6.85 9.65 9.60
C GLU A 16 -6.74 9.57 8.10
N GLU A 17 -7.83 9.92 7.41
CA GLU A 17 -7.88 9.86 5.97
C GLU A 17 -6.86 10.79 5.31
N ALA A 18 -6.63 11.96 5.88
CA ALA A 18 -5.67 12.92 5.32
C ALA A 18 -4.28 12.31 5.22
N ASN A 19 -3.85 11.56 6.23
CA ASN A 19 -2.55 10.92 6.24
C ASN A 19 -2.48 9.80 5.20
N ALA A 20 -3.57 9.03 5.07
CA ALA A 20 -3.62 7.97 4.06
C ALA A 20 -3.56 8.56 2.66
N ARG A 21 -4.28 9.65 2.40
CA ARG A 21 -4.26 10.31 1.09
C ARG A 21 -2.89 10.85 0.75
N LYS A 22 -2.22 11.46 1.73
CA LYS A 22 -0.89 12.03 1.52
C LYS A 22 0.11 10.92 1.16
N THR A 23 0.05 9.81 1.88
CA THR A 23 0.94 8.68 1.61
C THR A 23 0.65 8.09 0.23
N GLN A 24 -0.63 7.91 -0.11
CA GLN A 24 -1.00 7.42 -1.43
C GLN A 24 -0.50 8.35 -2.54
N ALA A 25 -0.65 9.65 -2.36
CA ALA A 25 -0.20 10.63 -3.37
C ALA A 25 1.31 10.55 -3.59
N ARG A 26 2.08 10.39 -2.52
CA ARG A 26 3.54 10.25 -2.64
C ARG A 26 3.89 9.00 -3.45
N LEU A 27 3.19 7.90 -3.20
CA LEU A 27 3.44 6.65 -3.91
C LEU A 27 3.08 6.77 -5.38
N LEU A 28 1.93 7.38 -5.69
CA LEU A 28 1.50 7.59 -7.07
C LEU A 28 2.47 8.49 -7.82
N ASN A 29 3.03 9.51 -7.16
CA ASN A 29 4.02 10.39 -7.77
C ASN A 29 5.30 9.64 -8.16
N GLU A 30 5.60 8.53 -7.48
CA GLU A 30 6.75 7.70 -7.82
C GLU A 30 6.40 6.61 -8.84
N GLY A 31 5.21 6.66 -9.40
CA GLY A 31 4.78 5.68 -10.40
C GLY A 31 4.34 4.35 -9.81
N LEU A 32 4.07 4.30 -8.52
CA LEU A 32 3.66 3.06 -7.84
C LEU A 32 2.13 2.97 -7.81
N PRO A 33 1.54 1.80 -8.13
CA PRO A 33 0.07 1.67 -8.19
C PRO A 33 -0.53 1.54 -6.78
N ALA A 34 -0.63 2.67 -6.10
CA ALA A 34 -1.12 2.74 -4.72
C ALA A 34 -2.63 2.93 -4.69
N PHE A 35 -3.28 2.25 -3.76
CA PHE A 35 -4.71 2.38 -3.54
C PHE A 35 -5.02 2.34 -2.05
N ARG A 36 -6.23 2.73 -1.70
CA ARG A 36 -6.69 2.78 -0.31
C ARG A 36 -7.85 1.83 -0.11
N GLN A 37 -7.92 1.21 1.06
CA GLN A 37 -9.03 0.39 1.49
C GLN A 37 -9.50 0.86 2.85
N GLU A 38 -10.80 1.06 2.99
CA GLU A 38 -11.39 1.42 4.26
C GLU A 38 -11.72 0.16 5.05
N LEU A 39 -11.30 0.15 6.32
CA LEU A 39 -11.57 -0.96 7.23
C LEU A 39 -12.31 -0.42 8.43
N ASN A 40 -13.41 -1.08 8.80
CA ASN A 40 -14.18 -0.74 9.98
C ASN A 40 -14.12 -1.91 10.95
N ASN A 41 -13.76 -1.64 12.19
CA ASN A 41 -13.72 -2.67 13.22
C ASN A 41 -14.18 -2.06 14.55
N SER A 42 -14.12 -2.87 15.62
CA SER A 42 -14.58 -2.44 16.93
C SER A 42 -13.81 -1.25 17.49
N LYS A 43 -12.60 -1.01 16.99
CA LYS A 43 -11.77 0.11 17.45
C LYS A 43 -11.96 1.36 16.59
N GLY A 44 -12.84 1.30 15.58
CA GLY A 44 -13.12 2.42 14.72
C GLY A 44 -12.67 2.19 13.30
N ARG A 45 -12.68 3.28 12.53
CA ARG A 45 -12.35 3.26 11.12
C ARG A 45 -10.85 3.40 10.92
N ARG A 46 -10.32 2.60 9.98
CA ARG A 46 -8.92 2.69 9.57
C ARG A 46 -8.85 2.68 8.05
N ILE A 47 -7.82 3.29 7.50
CA ILE A 47 -7.59 3.30 6.06
C ILE A 47 -6.24 2.65 5.80
N ARG A 48 -6.28 1.57 5.03
CA ARG A 48 -5.09 0.85 4.63
C ARG A 48 -4.60 1.38 3.31
N VAL A 49 -3.27 1.61 3.17
CA VAL A 49 -2.63 1.97 1.92
C VAL A 49 -1.81 0.78 1.45
N ARG A 50 -2.06 0.35 0.22
CA ARG A 50 -1.39 -0.79 -0.42
C ARG A 50 -0.91 -0.40 -1.80
N VAL A 51 0.05 -1.16 -2.29
CA VAL A 51 0.59 -1.02 -3.65
C VAL A 51 0.49 -2.37 -4.35
N GLY A 52 0.07 -2.36 -5.59
CA GLY A 52 -0.04 -3.57 -6.41
C GLY A 52 -1.32 -3.57 -7.23
N PRO A 53 -1.62 -4.71 -7.89
CA PRO A 53 -0.92 -5.99 -7.86
C PRO A 53 0.30 -6.04 -8.75
N TYR A 54 1.28 -6.88 -8.37
CA TYR A 54 2.43 -7.20 -9.19
C TYR A 54 2.34 -8.67 -9.60
N ALA A 55 2.78 -8.97 -10.80
CA ALA A 55 2.69 -10.34 -11.33
C ALA A 55 3.68 -11.28 -10.65
N THR A 56 4.85 -10.77 -10.27
CA THR A 56 5.89 -11.60 -9.65
C THR A 56 6.35 -10.98 -8.34
N ARG A 57 6.89 -11.83 -7.47
CA ARG A 57 7.45 -11.37 -6.21
C ARG A 57 8.66 -10.45 -6.43
N ALA A 58 9.46 -10.73 -7.45
CA ALA A 58 10.62 -9.89 -7.74
C ALA A 58 10.22 -8.46 -8.05
N GLN A 59 9.13 -8.28 -8.82
CA GLN A 59 8.62 -6.95 -9.10
C GLN A 59 8.14 -6.26 -7.82
N ALA A 60 7.43 -6.99 -6.97
CA ALA A 60 6.95 -6.44 -5.71
C ALA A 60 8.10 -6.10 -4.78
N ASP A 61 9.14 -6.93 -4.72
CA ASP A 61 10.31 -6.66 -3.88
C ASP A 61 11.03 -5.40 -4.33
N THR A 62 11.18 -5.20 -5.64
CA THR A 62 11.78 -3.98 -6.17
C THR A 62 10.97 -2.75 -5.78
N ALA A 63 9.65 -2.83 -5.91
CA ALA A 63 8.77 -1.74 -5.51
C ALA A 63 8.85 -1.48 -4.00
N ALA A 64 8.94 -2.55 -3.21
CA ALA A 64 9.05 -2.42 -1.75
C ALA A 64 10.33 -1.69 -1.34
N GLU A 65 11.44 -1.95 -2.05
CA GLU A 65 12.68 -1.24 -1.76
C GLU A 65 12.55 0.25 -2.05
N ALA A 66 11.88 0.60 -3.16
CA ALA A 66 11.63 2.01 -3.48
C ALA A 66 10.78 2.68 -2.41
N ILE A 67 9.77 1.96 -1.90
CA ILE A 67 8.90 2.48 -0.84
C ILE A 67 9.69 2.70 0.44
N ARG A 68 10.55 1.76 0.81
CA ARG A 68 11.38 1.90 2.01
C ARG A 68 12.34 3.08 1.89
N ALA A 69 12.83 3.35 0.68
CA ALA A 69 13.69 4.51 0.43
C ALA A 69 12.93 5.83 0.65
N MET A 70 11.60 5.80 0.65
CA MET A 70 10.76 6.97 0.96
C MET A 70 10.50 7.09 2.46
N ALA A 71 11.17 6.29 3.28
CA ALA A 71 10.97 6.22 4.74
C ALA A 71 9.57 5.73 5.11
N LEU A 72 9.02 4.83 4.30
CA LEU A 72 7.74 4.19 4.56
C LEU A 72 7.94 2.71 4.80
N ASP A 73 7.01 2.08 5.52
CA ASP A 73 7.01 0.63 5.68
C ASP A 73 6.57 -0.03 4.38
N ALA A 74 7.09 -1.24 4.15
CA ALA A 74 6.71 -2.00 2.97
C ALA A 74 6.84 -3.49 3.29
N VAL A 75 5.71 -4.20 3.31
CA VAL A 75 5.67 -5.63 3.56
C VAL A 75 4.99 -6.30 2.38
N VAL A 76 5.74 -7.18 1.70
CA VAL A 76 5.24 -7.89 0.52
C VAL A 76 4.45 -9.11 0.97
N PHE A 77 3.31 -9.35 0.32
CA PHE A 77 2.52 -10.54 0.56
C PHE A 77 1.82 -10.95 -0.73
N LYS A 78 1.42 -12.21 -0.79
CA LYS A 78 0.69 -12.74 -1.95
C LYS A 78 -0.78 -12.89 -1.59
N GLN A 79 -1.62 -12.43 -2.51
CA GLN A 79 -3.06 -12.60 -2.36
C GLN A 79 -3.59 -13.63 -3.34
#